data_0d28b971091ca7a05af4c8ce14860a6a
#
_entry.id   0d28b971091ca7a05af4c8ce14860a6a
#
_cell.length_a   1.000
_cell.length_b   1.000
_cell.length_c   1.000
_cell.angle_alpha   90.00
_cell.angle_beta   90.00
_cell.angle_gamma   90.00
#
_symmetry.space_group_name_H-M   'P 1'
#
loop_
_entity.id
_entity.type
_entity.pdbx_description
1 polymer ?
#
loop_
_entity_poly.entity_id
_entity_poly.type
_entity_poly.pdbx_seq_one_letter_code
_entity_poly.pdbx_strand_id
1 'polypeptide(L)'
;MIQKFEFKELDMKGAYEITPFYATDERGGFIKDYNIDAFKQNGIDHELKEVFYTISKKGVIRAMHFQLVKQQAKLVRCISGHVYDVIIDLRPDSPTFGKWQGFDLTGE
;
A
#
# COMPACT_ATOMS: atom_id res chain seq x y z
N MET A 1 -16.08 15.31 12.61
CA MET A 1 -16.14 14.18 11.65
C MET A 1 -15.01 13.20 11.95
N ILE A 2 -15.34 11.93 12.09
CA ILE A 2 -14.33 10.90 12.29
C ILE A 2 -13.84 10.46 10.92
N GLN A 3 -12.55 10.61 10.67
CA GLN A 3 -11.94 10.19 9.42
C GLN A 3 -11.50 8.75 9.56
N LYS A 4 -12.18 7.85 8.86
CA LYS A 4 -11.94 6.41 8.98
C LYS A 4 -11.14 5.88 7.82
N PHE A 5 -10.14 5.07 8.17
CA PHE A 5 -9.44 4.18 7.25
C PHE A 5 -9.91 2.77 7.53
N GLU A 6 -9.90 1.92 6.52
CA GLU A 6 -10.16 0.50 6.69
C GLU A 6 -8.87 -0.26 6.41
N PHE A 7 -8.48 -1.12 7.36
CA PHE A 7 -7.26 -1.91 7.26
C PHE A 7 -7.65 -3.38 7.24
N LYS A 8 -7.30 -4.06 6.16
CA LYS A 8 -7.51 -5.49 6.04
C LYS A 8 -6.14 -6.17 5.99
N GLU A 9 -5.82 -6.90 7.07
CA GLU A 9 -4.58 -7.68 7.08
C GLU A 9 -4.70 -8.86 6.11
N LEU A 10 -3.64 -9.08 5.34
CA LEU A 10 -3.57 -10.15 4.37
C LEU A 10 -3.10 -11.44 5.06
N ASP A 11 -3.15 -12.56 4.33
CA ASP A 11 -2.61 -13.83 4.82
C ASP A 11 -1.12 -13.73 5.11
N MET A 12 -0.42 -12.88 4.37
CA MET A 12 0.96 -12.51 4.67
C MET A 12 0.97 -11.52 5.83
N LYS A 13 1.32 -11.99 7.01
CA LYS A 13 1.28 -11.18 8.23
C LYS A 13 2.12 -9.92 8.11
N GLY A 14 1.55 -8.79 8.48
CA GLY A 14 2.19 -7.48 8.40
C GLY A 14 1.95 -6.76 7.09
N ALA A 15 1.26 -7.37 6.14
CA ALA A 15 0.84 -6.76 4.90
C ALA A 15 -0.65 -6.43 4.95
N TYR A 16 -1.03 -5.27 4.46
CA TYR A 16 -2.39 -4.75 4.57
C TYR A 16 -2.88 -4.22 3.24
N GLU A 17 -4.16 -4.46 2.97
CA GLU A 17 -4.90 -3.68 1.97
C GLU A 17 -5.63 -2.59 2.72
N ILE A 18 -5.38 -1.33 2.35
CA ILE A 18 -5.88 -0.18 3.07
C ILE A 18 -6.85 0.58 2.20
N THR A 19 -8.05 0.80 2.72
CA THR A 19 -9.00 1.71 2.09
C THR A 19 -8.84 3.06 2.76
N PRO A 20 -8.41 4.09 2.01
CA PRO A 20 -8.16 5.41 2.58
C PRO A 20 -9.46 6.12 2.96
N PHE A 21 -9.32 7.15 3.76
CA PHE A 21 -10.44 8.05 4.00
C PHE A 21 -10.78 8.80 2.70
N TYR A 22 -12.05 8.78 2.35
CA TYR A 22 -12.54 9.36 1.12
C TYR A 22 -13.85 10.10 1.38
N ALA A 23 -13.94 11.31 0.88
CA ALA A 23 -15.15 12.11 0.97
C ALA A 23 -15.36 12.87 -0.34
N THR A 24 -16.60 12.95 -0.78
CA THR A 24 -16.96 13.68 -2.00
C THR A 24 -18.04 14.71 -1.73
N ASP A 25 -18.02 15.77 -2.51
CA ASP A 25 -19.08 16.75 -2.59
C ASP A 25 -19.15 17.28 -4.05
N GLU A 26 -19.90 18.34 -4.27
CA GLU A 26 -20.06 18.93 -5.61
C GLU A 26 -18.76 19.46 -6.23
N ARG A 27 -17.73 19.70 -5.41
CA ARG A 27 -16.41 20.16 -5.89
C ARG A 27 -15.52 19.01 -6.36
N GLY A 28 -15.87 17.77 -6.01
CA GLY A 28 -15.07 16.58 -6.30
C GLY A 28 -14.82 15.74 -5.07
N GLY A 29 -13.61 15.20 -4.97
CA GLY A 29 -13.26 14.29 -3.90
C GLY A 29 -12.08 14.77 -3.05
N PHE A 30 -12.03 14.25 -1.84
CA PHE A 30 -10.92 14.41 -0.91
C PHE A 30 -10.49 13.00 -0.46
N ILE A 31 -9.22 12.72 -0.59
CA ILE A 31 -8.66 11.42 -0.21
C ILE A 31 -7.49 11.65 0.73
N LYS A 32 -7.50 10.95 1.85
CA LYS A 32 -6.38 10.96 2.79
C LYS A 32 -5.76 9.56 2.79
N ASP A 33 -4.52 9.47 2.36
CA ASP A 33 -3.82 8.19 2.23
C ASP A 33 -3.12 7.73 3.48
N TYR A 34 -2.73 8.67 4.32
CA TYR A 34 -1.89 8.36 5.47
C TYR A 34 -2.21 9.28 6.62
N ASN A 35 -2.32 8.70 7.79
CA ASN A 35 -2.37 9.41 9.06
C ASN A 35 -1.62 8.54 10.07
N ILE A 36 -0.63 9.13 10.72
CA ILE A 36 0.26 8.37 11.60
C ILE A 36 -0.49 7.68 12.73
N ASP A 37 -1.45 8.35 13.34
CA ASP A 37 -2.19 7.80 14.46
C ASP A 37 -3.11 6.66 14.02
N ALA A 38 -3.81 6.82 12.90
CA ALA A 38 -4.66 5.77 12.35
C ALA A 38 -3.85 4.51 12.01
N PHE A 39 -2.67 4.68 11.44
CA PHE A 39 -1.79 3.56 11.10
C PHE A 39 -1.26 2.88 12.36
N LYS A 40 -0.83 3.64 13.35
CA LYS A 40 -0.36 3.08 14.63
C LYS A 40 -1.46 2.31 15.37
N GLN A 41 -2.68 2.80 15.36
CA GLN A 41 -3.81 2.12 15.97
C GLN A 41 -4.12 0.77 15.32
N ASN A 42 -3.70 0.58 14.08
CA ASN A 42 -3.89 -0.65 13.33
C ASN A 42 -2.62 -1.49 13.22
N GLY A 43 -1.63 -1.24 14.07
CA GLY A 43 -0.44 -2.06 14.18
C GLY A 43 0.68 -1.71 13.21
N ILE A 44 0.57 -0.60 12.51
CA ILE A 44 1.61 -0.13 11.58
C ILE A 44 2.38 1.00 12.24
N ASP A 45 3.54 0.68 12.81
CA ASP A 45 4.34 1.62 13.59
C ASP A 45 5.37 2.37 12.77
N HIS A 46 5.41 2.15 11.46
CA HIS A 46 6.36 2.82 10.59
C HIS A 46 5.91 4.25 10.30
N GLU A 47 6.86 5.19 10.43
CA GLU A 47 6.62 6.57 10.05
C GLU A 47 7.00 6.80 8.59
N LEU A 48 6.21 7.63 7.91
CA LEU A 48 6.48 7.99 6.53
C LEU A 48 7.71 8.91 6.49
N LYS A 49 8.78 8.44 5.84
CA LYS A 49 10.06 9.17 5.78
C LYS A 49 10.32 9.76 4.39
N GLU A 50 9.80 9.15 3.37
CA GLU A 50 10.04 9.57 1.99
C GLU A 50 8.79 9.29 1.15
N VAL A 51 8.45 10.22 0.29
CA VAL A 51 7.35 10.06 -0.67
C VAL A 51 7.86 10.38 -2.06
N PHE A 52 7.59 9.50 -3.01
CA PHE A 52 7.93 9.76 -4.40
C PHE A 52 6.89 9.12 -5.32
N TYR A 53 6.90 9.53 -6.57
CA TYR A 53 6.00 9.01 -7.59
C TYR A 53 6.78 8.48 -8.76
N THR A 54 6.27 7.40 -9.36
CA THR A 54 6.76 6.93 -10.64
C THR A 54 5.68 7.11 -11.69
N ILE A 55 6.10 7.42 -12.89
CA ILE A 55 5.23 7.54 -14.05
C ILE A 55 5.69 6.49 -15.05
N SER A 56 4.75 5.64 -15.48
CA SER A 56 5.08 4.55 -16.39
C SER A 56 4.16 4.57 -17.60
N LYS A 57 4.72 4.23 -18.74
CA LYS A 57 3.95 4.03 -19.98
C LYS A 57 3.22 2.71 -19.91
N LYS A 58 2.15 2.56 -20.69
CA LYS A 58 1.41 1.31 -20.80
C LYS A 58 2.35 0.16 -21.16
N GLY A 59 2.18 -0.97 -20.49
CA GLY A 59 2.95 -2.18 -20.78
C GLY A 59 4.29 -2.29 -20.05
N VAL A 60 4.67 -1.26 -19.28
CA VAL A 60 5.92 -1.31 -18.52
C VAL A 60 5.78 -2.25 -17.33
N ILE A 61 6.78 -3.09 -17.15
CA ILE A 61 6.91 -3.97 -15.98
C ILE A 61 8.12 -3.52 -15.19
N ARG A 62 7.91 -3.26 -13.90
CA ARG A 62 8.98 -2.99 -12.95
C ARG A 62 8.89 -4.05 -11.85
N ALA A 63 9.85 -4.94 -11.77
CA ALA A 63 9.79 -6.07 -10.85
C ALA A 63 11.15 -6.75 -10.74
N MET A 64 11.32 -7.66 -9.88
CA MET A 64 10.77 -7.69 -8.50
C MET A 64 11.84 -7.04 -7.64
N HIS A 65 11.44 -6.25 -6.66
CA HIS A 65 12.41 -5.48 -5.87
C HIS A 65 12.33 -5.91 -4.40
N PHE A 66 13.48 -6.09 -3.78
CA PHE A 66 13.57 -6.34 -2.34
C PHE A 66 14.89 -5.81 -1.81
N GLN A 67 14.99 -5.71 -0.49
CA GLN A 67 16.17 -5.19 0.18
C GLN A 67 16.69 -6.21 1.17
N LEU A 68 17.99 -6.47 1.12
CA LEU A 68 18.66 -7.39 2.05
C LEU A 68 19.07 -6.69 3.33
N VAL A 69 19.42 -5.41 3.24
CA VAL A 69 19.89 -4.59 4.37
C VAL A 69 19.03 -3.36 4.45
N LYS A 70 18.67 -2.94 5.66
CA LYS A 70 17.82 -1.78 5.90
C LYS A 70 16.49 -1.89 5.16
N GLN A 71 15.77 -2.96 5.43
CA GLN A 71 14.46 -3.20 4.84
C GLN A 71 13.51 -2.06 5.16
N GLN A 72 12.68 -1.70 4.19
CA GLN A 72 11.74 -0.58 4.30
C GLN A 72 10.31 -1.09 4.19
N ALA A 73 9.43 -0.56 5.01
CA ALA A 73 8.01 -0.67 4.78
C ALA A 73 7.61 0.27 3.64
N LYS A 74 6.68 -0.15 2.80
CA LYS A 74 6.22 0.62 1.65
C LYS A 74 4.71 0.73 1.64
N LEU A 75 4.23 1.95 1.44
CA LEU A 75 2.83 2.24 1.19
C LEU A 75 2.70 2.59 -0.29
N VAL A 76 1.98 1.74 -1.03
CA VAL A 76 1.87 1.87 -2.48
C VAL A 76 0.47 2.31 -2.84
N ARG A 77 0.37 3.32 -3.71
CA ARG A 77 -0.89 3.82 -4.20
C ARG A 77 -0.79 4.15 -5.69
N CYS A 78 -1.84 3.85 -6.45
CA CYS A 78 -2.01 4.30 -7.81
C CYS A 78 -2.81 5.62 -7.79
N ILE A 79 -2.20 6.71 -8.25
CA ILE A 79 -2.86 8.03 -8.25
C ILE A 79 -3.70 8.21 -9.51
N SER A 80 -3.22 7.71 -10.64
CA SER A 80 -3.91 7.84 -11.92
C SER A 80 -3.64 6.61 -12.76
N GLY A 81 -4.65 6.17 -13.49
CA GLY A 81 -4.54 5.00 -14.33
C GLY A 81 -4.78 3.71 -13.57
N HIS A 82 -4.09 2.66 -13.99
CA HIS A 82 -4.28 1.32 -13.45
C HIS A 82 -2.96 0.57 -13.45
N VAL A 83 -2.62 -0.02 -12.32
CA VAL A 83 -1.44 -0.90 -12.20
C VAL A 83 -1.83 -2.20 -11.50
N TYR A 84 -1.13 -3.26 -11.85
CA TYR A 84 -1.24 -4.53 -11.13
C TYR A 84 0.00 -4.68 -10.26
N ASP A 85 -0.20 -4.65 -8.95
CA ASP A 85 0.88 -4.72 -7.97
C ASP A 85 0.93 -6.10 -7.36
N VAL A 86 2.11 -6.69 -7.31
CA VAL A 86 2.31 -8.03 -6.77
C VAL A 86 3.28 -7.97 -5.60
N ILE A 87 2.89 -8.58 -4.51
CA ILE A 87 3.76 -8.76 -3.35
C ILE A 87 4.02 -10.24 -3.13
N ILE A 88 5.24 -10.56 -2.72
CA ILE A 88 5.65 -11.92 -2.40
C ILE A 88 6.32 -11.93 -1.03
N ASP A 89 6.02 -12.96 -0.24
CA ASP A 89 6.63 -13.13 1.07
C ASP A 89 7.97 -13.85 0.93
N LEU A 90 9.04 -13.13 1.22
CA LEU A 90 10.41 -13.67 1.17
C LEU A 90 11.00 -13.89 2.56
N ARG A 91 10.21 -13.82 3.61
CA ARG A 91 10.69 -14.07 4.99
C ARG A 91 10.85 -15.56 5.20
N PRO A 92 12.08 -16.07 5.45
CA PRO A 92 12.31 -17.52 5.53
C PRO A 92 11.51 -18.24 6.58
N ASP A 93 11.22 -17.58 7.70
CA ASP A 93 10.51 -18.18 8.84
C ASP A 93 9.00 -17.92 8.80
N SER A 94 8.50 -17.28 7.75
CA SER A 94 7.08 -16.99 7.63
C SER A 94 6.30 -18.23 7.19
N PRO A 95 5.11 -18.47 7.76
CA PRO A 95 4.25 -19.56 7.29
C PRO A 95 3.75 -19.35 5.86
N THR A 96 3.85 -18.13 5.34
CA THR A 96 3.48 -17.82 3.96
C THR A 96 4.69 -17.59 3.05
N PHE A 97 5.87 -18.05 3.45
CA PHE A 97 7.08 -17.92 2.62
C PHE A 97 6.84 -18.42 1.19
N GLY A 98 7.19 -17.61 0.22
CA GLY A 98 7.04 -17.94 -1.19
C GLY A 98 5.65 -17.70 -1.76
N LYS A 99 4.67 -17.39 -0.94
CA LYS A 99 3.34 -17.05 -1.42
C LYS A 99 3.31 -15.62 -1.92
N TRP A 100 2.43 -15.37 -2.87
CA TRP A 100 2.28 -14.05 -3.46
C TRP A 100 0.81 -13.71 -3.62
N GLN A 101 0.53 -12.41 -3.73
CA GLN A 101 -0.81 -11.91 -3.99
C GLN A 101 -0.72 -10.68 -4.88
N GLY A 102 -1.64 -10.56 -5.82
CA GLY A 102 -1.72 -9.43 -6.73
C GLY A 102 -2.92 -8.54 -6.42
N PHE A 103 -2.76 -7.27 -6.72
CA PHE A 103 -3.78 -6.25 -6.49
C PHE A 103 -3.93 -5.39 -7.72
N ASP A 104 -5.17 -5.14 -8.12
CA ASP A 104 -5.48 -4.13 -9.10
C ASP A 104 -5.63 -2.79 -8.39
N LEU A 105 -4.69 -1.89 -8.61
CA LEU A 105 -4.72 -0.56 -8.03
C LEU A 105 -5.11 0.45 -9.10
N THR A 106 -6.09 1.28 -8.81
CA THR A 106 -6.57 2.30 -9.73
C THR A 106 -6.56 3.67 -9.08
N GLY A 107 -6.61 4.71 -9.91
CA GLY A 107 -6.74 6.08 -9.43
C GLY A 107 -8.14 6.46 -8.95
N GLU A 108 -9.04 5.51 -8.91
CA GLU A 108 -10.44 5.72 -8.51
C GLU A 108 -10.74 5.20 -7.11
#